data_99a04b9e391fa57a499c16550f6b34a7
#
_entry.id   99a04b9e391fa57a499c16550f6b34a7
#
_cell.length_a   1.000
_cell.length_b   1.000
_cell.length_c   1.000
_cell.angle_alpha   90.00
_cell.angle_beta   90.00
_cell.angle_gamma   90.00
#
_symmetry.space_group_name_H-M   'P 1'
#
loop_
_entity.id
_entity.type
_entity.pdbx_description
1 polymer ?
#
loop_
_entity_poly.entity_id
_entity_poly.type
_entity_poly.pdbx_seq_one_letter_code
_entity_poly.pdbx_strand_id
1 'polypeptide(L)'
;MRMPILAITLTLAASVALAQSVPANGEVTKIDAAQSKITLKHGPIKNLDMDSMTMVFRVGDPAMLKPLKPGDRVVFEAERVNGQITITNMRKAP
;
A
#
# COMPACT_ATOMS: atom_id res chain seq x y z
N MET A 1 -44.00 17.40 29.89
CA MET A 1 -43.60 17.23 29.60
C MET A 1 -42.77 16.86 29.33
N ARG A 2 -42.20 16.57 29.16
CA ARG A 2 -41.41 16.28 28.96
C ARG A 2 -40.76 16.19 28.04
N MET A 3 -39.63 16.32 27.84
CA MET A 3 -39.03 16.39 26.94
C MET A 3 -38.13 15.72 26.50
N PRO A 4 -37.91 15.37 25.77
CA PRO A 4 -37.17 14.55 25.24
C PRO A 4 -35.99 14.97 24.91
N ILE A 5 -35.12 14.51 25.09
CA ILE A 5 -33.98 14.79 24.86
C ILE A 5 -33.44 14.26 23.80
N LEU A 6 -33.08 14.82 23.02
CA LEU A 6 -32.50 14.46 22.04
C LEU A 6 -31.24 14.05 22.18
N ALA A 7 -30.94 13.02 22.20
CA ALA A 7 -29.69 12.54 22.32
C ALA A 7 -29.05 12.62 21.03
N ILE A 8 -28.32 13.51 20.92
CA ILE A 8 -27.65 13.56 19.80
C ILE A 8 -26.54 12.75 19.83
N THR A 9 -26.58 11.70 19.28
CA THR A 9 -25.44 10.94 19.22
C THR A 9 -24.67 11.43 18.13
N LEU A 10 -23.73 12.09 18.44
CA LEU A 10 -22.87 12.47 17.47
C LEU A 10 -22.00 11.35 17.19
N THR A 11 -22.26 10.67 16.25
CA THR A 11 -21.35 9.69 15.87
C THR A 11 -20.33 10.37 15.11
N LEU A 12 -19.32 10.56 15.71
CA LEU A 12 -18.26 11.02 15.04
C LEU A 12 -17.71 9.91 14.29
N ALA A 13 -18.00 9.82 13.17
CA ALA A 13 -17.33 8.94 12.34
C ALA A 13 -15.96 9.49 12.28
N ALA A 14 -15.17 9.01 13.00
CA ALA A 14 -13.84 9.38 12.89
C ALA A 14 -13.37 8.86 11.60
N SER A 15 -13.53 9.57 10.66
CA SER A 15 -12.87 9.27 9.50
C SER A 15 -11.46 9.50 9.88
N VAL A 16 -10.84 8.54 10.17
CA VAL A 16 -9.48 8.58 10.35
C VAL A 16 -8.96 8.86 9.03
N ALA A 17 -8.56 9.99 8.89
CA ALA A 17 -7.87 10.30 7.71
C ALA A 17 -6.59 9.60 7.80
N LEU A 18 -6.62 8.40 7.53
CA LEU A 18 -5.41 7.74 7.37
C LEU A 18 -4.90 8.20 6.09
N ALA A 19 -3.69 8.45 6.08
CA ALA A 19 -3.02 8.70 4.85
C ALA A 19 -3.36 7.53 4.00
N GLN A 20 -4.24 7.70 3.10
CA GLN A 20 -4.59 6.61 2.26
C GLN A 20 -3.48 6.37 1.31
N SER A 21 -3.05 5.15 1.23
CA SER A 21 -2.06 4.81 0.23
C SER A 21 -2.71 5.00 -1.14
N VAL A 22 -1.93 5.48 -2.06
CA VAL A 22 -2.36 5.75 -3.41
C VAL A 22 -1.73 4.70 -4.31
N PRO A 23 -2.50 4.08 -5.19
CA PRO A 23 -1.92 3.08 -6.09
C PRO A 23 -0.79 3.66 -6.93
N ALA A 24 0.25 2.89 -7.09
CA ALA A 24 1.39 3.25 -7.91
C ALA A 24 1.67 2.14 -8.90
N ASN A 25 2.35 2.47 -9.96
CA ASN A 25 2.68 1.49 -10.99
C ASN A 25 4.13 1.07 -10.87
N GLY A 26 4.40 -0.17 -11.19
CA GLY A 26 5.75 -0.68 -11.16
C GLY A 26 5.96 -1.85 -12.08
N GLU A 27 7.23 -2.18 -12.25
CA GLU A 27 7.62 -3.35 -13.01
C GLU A 27 8.53 -4.18 -12.13
N VAL A 28 8.28 -5.48 -12.05
CA VAL A 28 9.06 -6.36 -11.20
C VAL A 28 10.42 -6.59 -11.84
N THR A 29 11.49 -6.31 -11.12
CA THR A 29 12.84 -6.58 -11.61
C THR A 29 13.47 -7.76 -10.90
N LYS A 30 13.11 -7.98 -9.63
CA LYS A 30 13.68 -9.08 -8.88
C LYS A 30 12.75 -9.47 -7.75
N ILE A 31 12.66 -10.73 -7.44
CA ILE A 31 11.84 -11.25 -6.35
C ILE A 31 12.74 -12.05 -5.42
N ASP A 32 12.64 -11.75 -4.12
CA ASP A 32 13.35 -12.51 -3.11
C ASP A 32 12.30 -13.04 -2.13
N ALA A 33 11.69 -14.15 -2.48
CA ALA A 33 10.62 -14.72 -1.68
C ALA A 33 11.09 -15.16 -0.31
N ALA A 34 12.33 -15.59 -0.19
CA ALA A 34 12.83 -16.05 1.09
C ALA A 34 12.91 -14.94 2.11
N GLN A 35 13.10 -13.70 1.67
CA GLN A 35 13.18 -12.56 2.55
C GLN A 35 11.95 -11.68 2.49
N SER A 36 10.92 -12.11 1.77
CA SER A 36 9.69 -11.33 1.60
C SER A 36 9.98 -9.94 1.04
N LYS A 37 10.80 -9.88 0.00
CA LYS A 37 11.19 -8.64 -0.64
C LYS A 37 11.01 -8.70 -2.13
N ILE A 38 10.77 -7.54 -2.72
CA ILE A 38 10.62 -7.44 -4.15
C ILE A 38 11.27 -6.14 -4.59
N THR A 39 11.96 -6.18 -5.71
CA THR A 39 12.55 -4.99 -6.29
C THR A 39 11.66 -4.54 -7.44
N LEU A 40 11.23 -3.31 -7.38
CA LEU A 40 10.36 -2.74 -8.39
C LEU A 40 10.99 -1.49 -8.98
N LYS A 41 10.82 -1.36 -10.30
CA LYS A 41 11.09 -0.11 -10.96
C LYS A 41 9.73 0.56 -10.96
N HIS A 42 9.55 1.58 -10.16
CA HIS A 42 8.24 2.15 -9.93
C HIS A 42 8.11 3.60 -10.36
N GLY A 43 6.89 4.00 -10.63
CA GLY A 43 6.59 5.39 -10.86
C GLY A 43 6.43 6.14 -9.53
N PRO A 44 5.99 7.37 -9.56
CA PRO A 44 5.86 8.14 -8.33
C PRO A 44 4.95 7.48 -7.31
N ILE A 45 5.33 7.53 -6.05
CA ILE A 45 4.50 7.05 -4.95
C ILE A 45 4.12 8.27 -4.14
N LYS A 46 2.96 8.81 -4.40
CA LYS A 46 2.58 10.10 -3.83
C LYS A 46 2.44 10.12 -2.32
N ASN A 47 1.87 9.08 -1.74
CA ASN A 47 1.71 9.07 -0.29
C ASN A 47 3.03 8.93 0.45
N LEU A 48 4.10 8.59 -0.24
CA LEU A 48 5.43 8.51 0.35
C LEU A 48 6.35 9.61 -0.16
N ASP A 49 5.81 10.48 -1.01
CA ASP A 49 6.57 11.60 -1.57
C ASP A 49 7.82 11.11 -2.26
N MET A 50 7.69 10.05 -3.05
CA MET A 50 8.80 9.44 -3.76
C MET A 50 8.65 9.58 -5.25
N ASP A 51 9.77 9.86 -5.91
CA ASP A 51 9.80 9.94 -7.36
C ASP A 51 10.00 8.56 -7.98
N SER A 52 9.94 8.50 -9.29
CA SER A 52 10.19 7.26 -10.01
C SER A 52 11.60 6.78 -9.74
N MET A 53 11.75 5.52 -9.39
CA MET A 53 13.06 4.94 -9.12
C MET A 53 12.94 3.43 -9.03
N THR A 54 14.07 2.78 -8.89
CA THR A 54 14.09 1.33 -8.67
C THR A 54 14.56 1.10 -7.25
N MET A 55 13.78 0.35 -6.50
CA MET A 55 14.17 0.09 -5.11
C MET A 55 13.58 -1.21 -4.60
N VAL A 56 14.08 -1.66 -3.46
CA VAL A 56 13.60 -2.87 -2.82
C VAL A 56 12.52 -2.52 -1.82
N PHE A 57 11.43 -3.28 -1.85
CA PHE A 57 10.34 -3.11 -0.91
C PHE A 57 10.16 -4.39 -0.10
N ARG A 58 9.68 -4.23 1.11
CA ARG A 58 9.20 -5.35 1.86
C ARG A 58 7.79 -5.64 1.40
N VAL A 59 7.36 -6.89 1.49
CA VAL A 59 5.95 -7.20 1.24
C VAL A 59 5.32 -7.63 2.56
N GLY A 60 4.10 -7.19 2.77
CA GLY A 60 3.39 -7.52 4.00
C GLY A 60 3.01 -8.98 4.07
N ASP A 61 2.78 -9.60 2.93
CA ASP A 61 2.40 -11.01 2.87
C ASP A 61 3.18 -11.65 1.73
N PRO A 62 4.06 -12.61 2.03
CA PRO A 62 4.83 -13.26 0.97
C PRO A 62 3.98 -13.91 -0.12
N ALA A 63 2.72 -14.24 0.19
CA ALA A 63 1.85 -14.83 -0.82
C ALA A 63 1.62 -13.89 -1.99
N MET A 64 1.81 -12.58 -1.79
CA MET A 64 1.67 -11.61 -2.87
C MET A 64 2.67 -11.85 -3.99
N LEU A 65 3.78 -12.51 -3.67
CA LEU A 65 4.85 -12.71 -4.64
C LEU A 65 4.62 -13.92 -5.53
N LYS A 66 3.76 -14.84 -5.10
CA LYS A 66 3.59 -16.09 -5.84
C LYS A 66 3.17 -15.95 -7.29
N PRO A 67 2.24 -15.09 -7.64
CA PRO A 67 1.83 -15.00 -9.04
C PRO A 67 2.73 -14.13 -9.89
N LEU A 68 3.79 -13.58 -9.31
CA LEU A 68 4.62 -12.59 -9.99
C LEU A 68 5.94 -13.17 -10.46
N LYS A 69 6.50 -12.55 -11.47
CA LYS A 69 7.81 -12.90 -11.98
C LYS A 69 8.46 -11.64 -12.53
N PRO A 70 9.78 -11.63 -12.67
CA PRO A 70 10.45 -10.47 -13.25
C PRO A 70 9.88 -10.14 -14.62
N GLY A 71 9.69 -8.87 -14.88
CA GLY A 71 9.08 -8.38 -16.11
C GLY A 71 7.61 -8.07 -15.99
N ASP A 72 6.95 -8.57 -14.95
CA ASP A 72 5.52 -8.31 -14.78
C ASP A 72 5.29 -6.86 -14.39
N ARG A 73 4.21 -6.30 -14.90
CA ARG A 73 3.79 -4.99 -14.46
C ARG A 73 2.77 -5.14 -13.38
N VAL A 74 2.86 -4.29 -12.37
CA VAL A 74 1.99 -4.37 -11.21
C VAL A 74 1.45 -3.00 -10.83
N VAL A 75 0.33 -3.03 -10.15
CA VAL A 75 -0.22 -1.85 -9.48
C VAL A 75 -0.13 -2.19 -8.00
N PHE A 76 0.46 -1.31 -7.22
CA PHE A 76 0.69 -1.60 -5.83
C PHE A 76 0.44 -0.40 -4.94
N GLU A 77 0.29 -0.67 -3.66
CA GLU A 77 0.19 0.36 -2.63
C GLU A 77 1.27 0.06 -1.60
N ALA A 78 1.94 1.09 -1.16
CA ALA A 78 3.01 0.94 -0.19
C ALA A 78 2.88 1.98 0.90
N GLU A 79 3.30 1.61 2.10
CA GLU A 79 3.23 2.48 3.27
C GLU A 79 4.45 2.26 4.13
N ARG A 80 4.73 3.20 5.01
CA ARG A 80 5.77 2.99 5.98
C ARG A 80 5.19 2.19 7.13
N VAL A 81 5.76 1.03 7.36
CA VAL A 81 5.33 0.17 8.46
C VAL A 81 6.57 -0.05 9.34
N ASN A 82 6.51 0.43 10.54
CA ASN A 82 7.64 0.35 11.47
C ASN A 82 8.91 0.90 10.86
N GLY A 83 8.79 2.01 10.15
CA GLY A 83 9.96 2.65 9.55
C GLY A 83 10.43 2.06 8.24
N GLN A 84 9.78 1.00 7.74
CA GLN A 84 10.18 0.37 6.49
C GLN A 84 9.08 0.51 5.46
N ILE A 85 9.49 0.74 4.22
CA ILE A 85 8.51 0.87 3.15
C ILE A 85 8.06 -0.52 2.76
N THR A 86 6.78 -0.76 2.96
CA THR A 86 6.19 -2.09 2.82
C THR A 86 5.04 -2.05 1.84
N ILE A 87 5.01 -3.00 0.93
CA ILE A 87 3.88 -3.12 0.01
C ILE A 87 2.75 -3.81 0.75
N THR A 88 1.63 -3.11 0.84
CA THR A 88 0.47 -3.61 1.56
C THR A 88 -0.57 -4.22 0.63
N ASN A 89 -0.50 -3.89 -0.65
CA ASN A 89 -1.41 -4.44 -1.63
C ASN A 89 -0.71 -4.42 -2.98
N MET A 90 -0.90 -5.47 -3.77
CA MET A 90 -0.26 -5.54 -5.08
C MET A 90 -1.02 -6.51 -5.97
N ARG A 91 -1.14 -6.15 -7.25
CA ARG A 91 -1.78 -7.03 -8.22
C ARG A 91 -1.14 -6.78 -9.58
N LYS A 92 -1.26 -7.76 -10.46
CA LYS A 92 -0.76 -7.58 -11.80
C LYS A 92 -1.56 -6.51 -12.50
N ALA A 93 -0.90 -5.68 -13.24
CA ALA A 93 -1.58 -4.69 -14.05
C ALA A 93 -2.23 -5.38 -15.24
N PRO A 94 -3.36 -4.89 -15.71
CA PRO A 94 -4.03 -5.49 -16.86
C PRO A 94 -3.25 -5.27 -18.15
#